data_e90ce87222411aca486d80d288a84edb
#
_entry.id   e90ce87222411aca486d80d288a84edb
#
_cell.length_a   1.000
_cell.length_b   1.000
_cell.length_c   1.000
_cell.angle_alpha   90.00
_cell.angle_beta   90.00
_cell.angle_gamma   90.00
#
_symmetry.space_group_name_H-M   'P 1'
#
loop_
_entity.id
_entity.type
_entity.pdbx_description
1 polymer ?
#
loop_
_entity_poly.entity_id
_entity_poly.type
_entity_poly.pdbx_seq_one_letter_code
_entity_poly.pdbx_strand_id
1 'polypeptide(L)'
;AGVTASGTGVTKTITISGGGGSGSGGTVSSGTFTASQGSPSTLDTYAYDSAELVFEYTVFVKQTSSSKYQTQKLLVMRDGTTVTSTQYGIMYSSDLLVQLDATISGSNLLLRATPETGINGSTTYRIKREVT
;
A
#
# COMPACT_ATOMS: atom_id res chain seq x y z
N ALA A 1 -7.89 21.53 -9.00
CA ALA A 1 -7.61 21.51 -9.18
C ALA A 1 -7.07 21.80 -9.74
N GLY A 2 -6.81 22.00 -9.67
CA GLY A 2 -6.28 22.25 -10.00
C GLY A 2 -5.93 22.68 -10.97
N VAL A 3 -5.84 23.09 -11.62
CA VAL A 3 -5.34 23.41 -12.41
C VAL A 3 -5.36 24.15 -13.27
N THR A 4 -5.10 24.71 -13.94
CA THR A 4 -4.96 25.27 -14.74
C THR A 4 -4.62 25.74 -15.48
N ALA A 5 -4.48 26.14 -16.12
CA ALA A 5 -4.13 26.41 -16.82
C ALA A 5 -3.64 27.10 -17.42
N SER A 6 -3.22 27.38 -18.19
CA SER A 6 -2.75 27.91 -18.71
C SER A 6 -2.55 28.50 -19.51
N GLY A 7 -2.38 28.92 -20.08
CA GLY A 7 -2.20 29.25 -20.77
C GLY A 7 -2.10 29.89 -21.56
N THR A 8 -2.04 30.10 -22.29
CA THR A 8 -2.25 30.40 -22.91
C THR A 8 -3.01 30.23 -23.19
N GLY A 9 -3.16 30.38 -23.14
CA GLY A 9 -3.61 30.06 -23.00
C GLY A 9 -3.96 29.59 -22.67
N VAL A 10 -3.95 29.24 -22.51
CA VAL A 10 -4.13 28.59 -22.00
C VAL A 10 -4.28 27.83 -21.44
N THR A 11 -4.23 27.30 -21.38
CA THR A 11 -4.20 26.42 -20.71
C THR A 11 -3.62 26.11 -20.05
N LYS A 12 -3.56 25.89 -19.54
CA LYS A 12 -3.01 25.31 -18.75
C LYS A 12 -3.30 24.44 -18.05
N THR A 13 -3.22 24.03 -18.05
CA THR A 13 -3.17 22.90 -17.59
C THR A 13 -2.88 22.76 -16.35
N ILE A 14 -3.38 22.23 -15.64
CA ILE A 14 -3.16 21.90 -14.54
C ILE A 14 -3.20 20.68 -14.29
N THR A 15 -2.52 20.18 -14.17
CA THR A 15 -2.45 18.98 -13.86
C THR A 15 -2.41 18.74 -12.55
N ILE A 16 -3.16 18.12 -12.11
CA ILE A 16 -3.16 17.82 -10.96
C ILE A 16 -2.84 16.58 -10.83
N SER A 17 -2.06 16.29 -10.93
CA SER A 17 -1.76 15.11 -10.80
C SER A 17 -2.10 14.45 -9.65
N GLY A 18 -2.58 14.20 -9.84
CA GLY A 18 -2.68 13.60 -9.11
C GLY A 18 -2.99 13.43 -8.38
N GLY A 19 -3.05 13.76 -8.45
CA GLY A 19 -3.22 13.68 -7.86
C GLY A 19 -3.11 13.59 -7.09
N GLY A 20 -2.99 13.64 -7.15
CA GLY A 20 -2.77 13.65 -6.52
C GLY A 20 -2.52 13.92 -5.79
N GLY A 21 -2.52 14.04 -5.74
CA GLY A 21 -2.24 14.27 -5.03
C GLY A 21 -2.23 14.87 -4.28
N SER A 22 -2.27 15.20 -4.30
CA SER A 22 -2.18 15.77 -3.55
C SER A 22 -2.39 15.68 -2.52
N GLY A 23 -2.17 15.66 -2.56
CA GLY A 23 -2.26 15.75 -1.64
C GLY A 23 -2.35 15.19 -0.52
N SER A 24 -2.86 15.35 0.06
CA SER A 24 -3.11 14.85 1.31
C SER A 24 -3.77 13.51 1.32
N GLY A 25 -4.12 13.01 0.21
CA GLY A 25 -4.88 11.78 0.20
C GLY A 25 -4.06 10.52 0.11
N GLY A 26 -2.81 10.65 -0.17
CA GLY A 26 -1.99 9.47 -0.42
C GLY A 26 -2.29 8.84 -1.78
N THR A 27 -1.67 7.70 -2.03
CA THR A 27 -1.78 7.01 -3.31
C THR A 27 -2.52 5.69 -3.11
N VAL A 28 -3.53 5.47 -3.94
CA VAL A 28 -4.34 4.25 -3.89
C VAL A 28 -3.96 3.35 -5.05
N SER A 29 -3.79 2.07 -4.79
CA SER A 29 -3.58 1.08 -5.82
C SER A 29 -4.26 -0.22 -5.45
N SER A 30 -4.42 -1.10 -6.44
CA SER A 30 -5.05 -2.39 -6.22
C SER A 30 -4.43 -3.43 -7.12
N GLY A 31 -4.64 -4.69 -6.78
CA GLY A 31 -4.11 -5.78 -7.57
C GLY A 31 -4.60 -7.13 -7.06
N THR A 32 -3.99 -8.16 -7.61
CA THR A 32 -4.30 -9.55 -7.27
C THR A 32 -3.00 -10.31 -7.10
N PHE A 33 -2.98 -11.22 -6.16
CA PHE A 33 -1.87 -12.15 -6.02
C PHE A 33 -2.41 -13.55 -5.72
N THR A 34 -1.59 -14.55 -5.96
CA THR A 34 -1.95 -15.91 -5.59
C THR A 34 -1.35 -16.18 -4.23
N ALA A 35 -2.21 -16.29 -3.23
CA ALA A 35 -1.75 -16.54 -1.88
C ALA A 35 -1.19 -17.95 -1.77
N SER A 36 -0.08 -18.08 -1.07
CA SER A 36 0.50 -19.35 -0.70
C SER A 36 0.93 -19.22 0.75
N GLN A 37 0.34 -20.02 1.61
CA GLN A 37 0.57 -19.87 3.04
C GLN A 37 2.07 -19.82 3.37
N GLY A 38 2.45 -18.86 4.19
CA GLY A 38 3.82 -18.68 4.61
C GLY A 38 4.74 -18.02 3.59
N SER A 39 4.26 -17.76 2.37
CA SER A 39 5.10 -17.14 1.32
C SER A 39 4.68 -15.70 1.11
N PRO A 40 5.58 -14.73 1.36
CA PRO A 40 5.21 -13.34 1.22
C PRO A 40 5.01 -12.93 -0.24
N SER A 41 4.03 -12.06 -0.48
CA SER A 41 3.81 -11.41 -1.76
C SER A 41 3.97 -9.92 -1.60
N THR A 42 4.58 -9.27 -2.57
CA THR A 42 4.75 -7.82 -2.55
C THR A 42 3.49 -7.16 -3.08
N LEU A 43 2.89 -6.29 -2.28
CA LEU A 43 1.68 -5.57 -2.65
C LEU A 43 1.99 -4.17 -3.17
N ASP A 44 3.11 -3.58 -2.77
CA ASP A 44 3.49 -2.24 -3.17
C ASP A 44 5.00 -2.13 -3.22
N THR A 45 5.50 -1.44 -4.23
CA THR A 45 6.91 -1.12 -4.37
C THR A 45 7.01 0.39 -4.54
N TYR A 46 7.64 1.06 -3.59
CA TYR A 46 7.75 2.50 -3.60
C TYR A 46 9.21 2.94 -3.59
N ALA A 47 9.60 3.68 -4.62
CA ALA A 47 10.93 4.27 -4.68
C ALA A 47 10.96 5.50 -3.77
N TYR A 48 11.43 5.34 -2.55
CA TYR A 48 11.38 6.42 -1.57
C TYR A 48 12.48 7.45 -1.79
N ASP A 49 12.18 8.66 -1.36
CA ASP A 49 13.16 9.74 -1.33
C ASP A 49 13.88 9.69 0.02
N SER A 50 15.15 10.08 0.03
CA SER A 50 15.96 10.00 1.25
C SER A 50 15.39 10.82 2.42
N ALA A 51 14.56 11.82 2.14
CA ALA A 51 13.93 12.63 3.17
C ALA A 51 12.66 12.00 3.73
N GLU A 52 12.18 10.93 3.11
CA GLU A 52 10.93 10.27 3.50
C GLU A 52 11.24 9.16 4.50
N LEU A 53 10.76 9.29 5.70
CA LEU A 53 11.10 8.39 6.79
C LEU A 53 9.91 7.65 7.38
N VAL A 54 8.69 8.14 7.17
CA VAL A 54 7.49 7.56 7.76
C VAL A 54 6.45 7.32 6.67
N PHE A 55 5.87 6.12 6.68
CA PHE A 55 4.90 5.70 5.69
C PHE A 55 3.74 5.03 6.41
N GLU A 56 2.53 5.32 5.99
CA GLU A 56 1.35 4.64 6.53
C GLU A 56 0.59 3.97 5.41
N TYR A 57 0.28 2.70 5.60
CA TYR A 57 -0.53 1.94 4.65
C TYR A 57 -1.88 1.61 5.27
N THR A 58 -2.92 1.75 4.46
CA THR A 58 -4.23 1.18 4.74
C THR A 58 -4.42 0.07 3.73
N VAL A 59 -4.70 -1.14 4.18
CA VAL A 59 -4.72 -2.32 3.33
C VAL A 59 -6.04 -3.05 3.47
N PHE A 60 -6.64 -3.39 2.34
CA PHE A 60 -7.80 -4.27 2.27
C PHE A 60 -7.41 -5.50 1.46
N VAL A 61 -7.75 -6.68 1.97
CA VAL A 61 -7.44 -7.96 1.33
C VAL A 61 -8.71 -8.80 1.31
N LYS A 62 -8.95 -9.44 0.18
CA LYS A 62 -10.09 -10.34 0.02
C LYS A 62 -9.62 -11.64 -0.62
N GLN A 63 -9.88 -12.75 0.06
CA GLN A 63 -9.67 -14.06 -0.52
C GLN A 63 -10.88 -14.40 -1.38
N THR A 64 -10.67 -14.45 -2.70
CA THR A 64 -11.77 -14.53 -3.65
C THR A 64 -12.60 -15.80 -3.49
N SER A 65 -11.95 -16.95 -3.33
CA SER A 65 -12.64 -18.22 -3.32
C SER A 65 -13.53 -18.44 -2.12
N SER A 66 -13.26 -17.78 -1.00
CA SER A 66 -14.00 -18.00 0.24
C SER A 66 -14.76 -16.76 0.70
N SER A 67 -14.64 -15.66 -0.02
CA SER A 67 -15.26 -14.38 0.35
C SER A 67 -14.89 -13.92 1.76
N LYS A 68 -13.64 -14.14 2.13
CA LYS A 68 -13.11 -13.66 3.41
C LYS A 68 -12.41 -12.34 3.22
N TYR A 69 -12.58 -11.44 4.17
CA TYR A 69 -12.09 -10.07 4.08
C TYR A 69 -11.22 -9.73 5.28
N GLN A 70 -10.23 -8.89 5.03
CA GLN A 70 -9.41 -8.31 6.10
C GLN A 70 -9.05 -6.88 5.72
N THR A 71 -9.09 -5.98 6.69
CA THR A 71 -8.55 -4.64 6.53
C THR A 71 -7.69 -4.30 7.74
N GLN A 72 -6.65 -3.51 7.53
CA GLN A 72 -5.76 -3.10 8.61
C GLN A 72 -4.86 -1.97 8.16
N LYS A 73 -4.11 -1.45 9.10
CA LYS A 73 -3.08 -0.45 8.83
C LYS A 73 -1.71 -0.97 9.21
N LEU A 74 -0.71 -0.42 8.55
CA LEU A 74 0.70 -0.67 8.86
C LEU A 74 1.42 0.67 8.90
N LEU A 75 2.01 0.98 10.02
CA LEU A 75 2.83 2.18 10.14
C LEU A 75 4.29 1.74 10.05
N VAL A 76 5.05 2.43 9.21
CA VAL A 76 6.42 2.06 8.87
C VAL A 76 7.35 3.25 9.13
N MET A 77 8.46 2.99 9.76
CA MET A 77 9.52 3.98 9.94
C MET A 77 10.81 3.42 9.35
N ARG A 78 11.54 4.28 8.67
CA ARG A 78 12.81 3.92 8.06
C ARG A 78 13.93 4.73 8.69
N ASP A 79 15.06 4.07 8.95
CA ASP A 79 16.30 4.71 9.35
C ASP A 79 17.38 4.10 8.46
N GLY A 80 17.78 4.84 7.43
CA GLY A 80 18.64 4.29 6.40
C GLY A 80 17.92 3.16 5.67
N THR A 81 18.45 1.95 5.75
CA THR A 81 17.81 0.76 5.21
C THR A 81 17.18 -0.12 6.29
N THR A 82 17.18 0.35 7.53
CA THR A 82 16.53 -0.36 8.63
C THR A 82 15.08 0.06 8.70
N VAL A 83 14.18 -0.92 8.73
CA VAL A 83 12.74 -0.68 8.76
C VAL A 83 12.16 -1.21 10.05
N THR A 84 11.35 -0.38 10.67
CA THR A 84 10.54 -0.79 11.83
C THR A 84 9.08 -0.55 11.46
N SER A 85 8.22 -1.51 11.77
CA SER A 85 6.81 -1.37 11.43
C SER A 85 5.93 -1.95 12.52
N THR A 86 4.69 -1.47 12.55
CA THR A 86 3.68 -2.00 13.46
C THR A 86 2.35 -2.13 12.72
N GLN A 87 1.69 -3.26 12.91
CA GLN A 87 0.35 -3.51 12.39
C GLN A 87 -0.66 -3.06 13.44
N TYR A 88 -1.72 -2.40 12.99
CA TYR A 88 -2.78 -1.99 13.90
C TYR A 88 -4.10 -1.84 13.16
N GLY A 89 -5.19 -1.72 13.91
CA GLY A 89 -6.52 -1.56 13.33
C GLY A 89 -6.98 -2.78 12.55
N ILE A 90 -6.58 -3.97 12.99
CA ILE A 90 -6.84 -5.20 12.24
C ILE A 90 -8.29 -5.63 12.43
N MET A 91 -9.00 -5.81 11.32
CA MET A 91 -10.37 -6.31 11.31
C MET A 91 -10.50 -7.36 10.21
N TYR A 92 -11.23 -8.43 10.49
CA TYR A 92 -11.45 -9.48 9.50
C TYR A 92 -12.82 -10.10 9.69
N SER A 93 -13.37 -10.64 8.60
CA SER A 93 -14.75 -11.15 8.62
C SER A 93 -14.87 -12.52 9.29
N SER A 94 -13.91 -13.40 9.09
CA SER A 94 -13.95 -14.74 9.68
C SER A 94 -12.59 -15.24 10.14
N ASP A 95 -11.57 -15.00 9.35
CA ASP A 95 -10.21 -15.43 9.67
C ASP A 95 -9.23 -14.34 9.30
N LEU A 96 -8.13 -14.28 10.03
CA LEU A 96 -7.01 -13.44 9.63
C LEU A 96 -6.42 -14.04 8.36
N LEU A 97 -6.27 -13.22 7.34
CA LEU A 97 -5.80 -13.71 6.05
C LEU A 97 -4.29 -13.58 5.87
N VAL A 98 -3.73 -12.44 6.27
CA VAL A 98 -2.32 -12.15 6.05
C VAL A 98 -1.73 -11.41 7.23
N GLN A 99 -0.40 -11.53 7.36
CA GLN A 99 0.41 -10.63 8.17
C GLN A 99 1.08 -9.65 7.22
N LEU A 100 1.16 -8.39 7.60
CA LEU A 100 1.83 -7.37 6.81
C LEU A 100 3.17 -7.01 7.41
N ASP A 101 4.14 -6.78 6.55
CA ASP A 101 5.40 -6.19 6.96
C ASP A 101 5.95 -5.33 5.83
N ALA A 102 7.00 -4.61 6.12
CA ALA A 102 7.69 -3.79 5.14
C ALA A 102 9.17 -4.10 5.19
N THR A 103 9.80 -4.03 4.03
CA THR A 103 11.24 -4.24 3.91
C THR A 103 11.81 -3.31 2.86
N ILE A 104 13.12 -3.16 2.82
CA ILE A 104 13.78 -2.35 1.82
C ILE A 104 14.61 -3.24 0.91
N SER A 105 14.48 -3.01 -0.38
CA SER A 105 15.27 -3.67 -1.40
C SER A 105 15.83 -2.59 -2.31
N GLY A 106 17.14 -2.40 -2.29
CA GLY A 106 17.77 -1.30 -3.00
C GLY A 106 17.28 0.03 -2.48
N SER A 107 16.69 0.84 -3.33
CA SER A 107 16.10 2.13 -2.95
C SER A 107 14.57 2.08 -2.91
N ASN A 108 14.00 0.89 -2.79
CA ASN A 108 12.57 0.70 -2.76
C ASN A 108 12.09 0.20 -1.41
N LEU A 109 10.97 0.74 -0.95
CA LEU A 109 10.22 0.21 0.17
C LEU A 109 9.19 -0.77 -0.37
N LEU A 110 9.18 -1.98 0.17
CA LEU A 110 8.25 -3.01 -0.25
C LEU A 110 7.24 -3.28 0.86
N LEU A 111 5.96 -3.21 0.54
CA LEU A 111 4.89 -3.68 1.42
C LEU A 111 4.62 -5.13 1.06
N ARG A 112 4.68 -6.01 2.04
CA ARG A 112 4.49 -7.43 1.81
C ARG A 112 3.38 -7.99 2.66
N ALA A 113 2.68 -8.98 2.09
CA ALA A 113 1.64 -9.72 2.79
C ALA A 113 2.04 -11.19 2.80
N THR A 114 2.06 -11.78 3.99
CA THR A 114 2.36 -13.20 4.15
C THR A 114 1.07 -13.90 4.55
N PRO A 115 0.52 -14.78 3.69
CA PRO A 115 -0.72 -15.47 4.01
C PRO A 115 -0.59 -16.37 5.22
N GLU A 116 -1.64 -16.38 6.03
CA GLU A 116 -1.73 -17.25 7.20
C GLU A 116 -1.90 -18.71 6.78
N THR A 117 -1.72 -19.61 7.74
CA THR A 117 -1.92 -21.04 7.49
C THR A 117 -3.33 -21.29 6.95
N GLY A 118 -3.40 -22.03 5.87
CA GLY A 118 -4.68 -22.37 5.23
C GLY A 118 -5.16 -21.33 4.23
N ILE A 119 -4.46 -20.22 4.06
CA ILE A 119 -4.87 -19.19 3.13
C ILE A 119 -4.08 -19.35 1.84
N ASN A 120 -4.77 -19.78 0.80
CA ASN A 120 -4.17 -20.06 -0.50
C ASN A 120 -5.11 -19.59 -1.61
N GLY A 121 -4.57 -19.37 -2.80
CA GLY A 121 -5.36 -19.09 -3.98
C GLY A 121 -5.51 -17.60 -4.29
N SER A 122 -6.38 -17.32 -5.23
CA SER A 122 -6.56 -15.96 -5.74
C SER A 122 -7.02 -15.00 -4.64
N THR A 123 -6.28 -13.92 -4.49
CA THR A 123 -6.52 -12.92 -3.45
C THR A 123 -6.36 -11.54 -4.06
N THR A 124 -7.35 -10.68 -3.83
CA THR A 124 -7.28 -9.30 -4.31
C THR A 124 -6.94 -8.38 -3.15
N TYR A 125 -6.36 -7.25 -3.48
CA TYR A 125 -6.03 -6.26 -2.48
C TYR A 125 -6.25 -4.84 -3.00
N ARG A 126 -6.44 -3.94 -2.06
CA ARG A 126 -6.48 -2.51 -2.33
C ARG A 126 -5.73 -1.83 -1.21
N ILE A 127 -4.81 -0.95 -1.56
CA ILE A 127 -3.98 -0.28 -0.57
C ILE A 127 -4.02 1.22 -0.78
N LYS A 128 -3.75 1.94 0.28
CA LYS A 128 -3.48 3.38 0.22
C LYS A 128 -2.19 3.62 0.97
N ARG A 129 -1.25 4.30 0.32
CA ARG A 129 0.03 4.66 0.91
C ARG A 129 0.05 6.15 1.17
N GLU A 130 0.39 6.54 2.39
CA GLU A 130 0.60 7.93 2.74
C GLU A 130 2.04 8.10 3.23
N VAL A 131 2.73 9.09 2.70
CA VAL A 131 4.12 9.37 3.02
C VAL A 131 4.19 10.66 3.79
N THR A 132 4.90 10.62 4.91
CA THR A 132 5.10 11.80 5.76
C THR A 132 6.50 12.34 5.58
#